data_f6ff1326057717ccffa7fce29504d720
#
_entry.id   f6ff1326057717ccffa7fce29504d720
#
_cell.length_a   1.000
_cell.length_b   1.000
_cell.length_c   1.000
_cell.angle_alpha   90.00
_cell.angle_beta   90.00
_cell.angle_gamma   90.00
#
_symmetry.space_group_name_H-M   'P 1'
#
loop_
_entity.id
_entity.type
_entity.pdbx_description
1 polymer ?
#
loop_
_entity_poly.entity_id
_entity_poly.type
_entity_poly.pdbx_seq_one_letter_code
_entity_poly.pdbx_strand_id
1 'polypeptide(L)'
;MYYSSGNYEAFAHPKKPEGVDHKSAYIVGAGLASLTAACYLVRDGQMKGEHIHIFEKDPVSGGACDGRKYDVGYMMRGGREMDNHFEVMGDLLRSIPSIETEGASVLDEYYWLNKEDPNFSLCRATEKQGQDAHTDGKFAISDKGAMEIMHLFFTPDEQLYDKRITDVFDDEVFSSNFWMYWRTMFAFENWHSALEMKLYIKRFIHHIGGLPDFKALRFTRYNQYESIILPMEKYLKEHGVQFHYATKVTDVRFDVTATRKQASSITVEHDGQTDVIDLTENDLLFITNGGCVESSTYGSQNTPAPFDPELKPGNGWDLWKKIAAQDASFGRPEKFCYDPEQSNWMSATVTTLDDKIPQYIQKICKRDPFSGHTVTGGIVTVKDSSWLMSWTLNRQQQFRDQPKDQLCVWVYGLFSDKPGDYVKKPMRDCTGKEICMEWLYHMGVPESEIEELAEHSANTVPVMMPYITAFFMPRAAGDRPDVVPEGAVNFAFLGQFAEVPRDTIFTTEYSMRTAMVAVYTLLNVDRGVPEVWGSTYDIRDLLNATVQLRDGKKITDLDLPLMERLALKEVLKKISGTDIEKLLKEYHCI
;
A
#
# COMPACT_ATOMS: atom_id res chain seq x y z
N MET A 1 -6.70 0.29 -18.50
CA MET A 1 -6.78 -0.40 -19.83
C MET A 1 -5.69 -1.45 -19.85
N TYR A 2 -6.01 -2.68 -20.22
CA TYR A 2 -5.02 -3.74 -20.33
C TYR A 2 -4.37 -3.69 -21.73
N TYR A 3 -3.07 -3.56 -21.76
CA TYR A 3 -2.32 -3.62 -23.01
C TYR A 3 -1.74 -5.03 -23.17
N SER A 4 -2.17 -5.77 -24.17
CA SER A 4 -1.53 -7.02 -24.54
C SER A 4 -0.35 -6.75 -25.48
N SER A 5 0.61 -7.67 -25.51
CA SER A 5 1.71 -7.64 -26.49
C SER A 5 1.23 -7.83 -27.93
N GLY A 6 -0.06 -8.06 -28.15
CA GLY A 6 -0.63 -8.48 -29.43
C GLY A 6 -0.52 -10.00 -29.66
N ASN A 7 0.17 -10.72 -28.80
CA ASN A 7 0.27 -12.17 -28.85
C ASN A 7 -0.87 -12.83 -28.05
N TYR A 8 -2.05 -12.89 -28.64
CA TYR A 8 -3.24 -13.45 -27.99
C TYR A 8 -3.13 -14.94 -27.69
N GLU A 9 -2.37 -15.70 -28.48
CA GLU A 9 -2.12 -17.11 -28.22
C GLU A 9 -1.31 -17.29 -26.94
N ALA A 10 -0.22 -16.57 -26.77
CA ALA A 10 0.60 -16.61 -25.58
C ALA A 10 -0.16 -16.07 -24.34
N PHE A 11 -1.06 -15.10 -24.54
CA PHE A 11 -1.91 -14.60 -23.46
C PHE A 11 -2.87 -15.67 -22.94
N ALA A 12 -3.52 -16.40 -23.85
CA ALA A 12 -4.50 -17.43 -23.49
C ALA A 12 -3.81 -18.75 -23.04
N HIS A 13 -2.74 -19.13 -23.73
CA HIS A 13 -2.04 -20.40 -23.53
C HIS A 13 -0.52 -20.20 -23.64
N PRO A 14 0.13 -19.62 -22.61
CA PRO A 14 1.58 -19.40 -22.65
C PRO A 14 2.31 -20.73 -22.81
N LYS A 15 3.31 -20.72 -23.67
CA LYS A 15 4.17 -21.89 -23.89
C LYS A 15 5.02 -22.15 -22.66
N LYS A 16 5.27 -23.41 -22.38
CA LYS A 16 6.21 -23.80 -21.34
C LYS A 16 7.60 -23.24 -21.66
N PRO A 17 8.24 -22.47 -20.76
CA PRO A 17 9.58 -21.94 -21.00
C PRO A 17 10.61 -23.04 -21.22
N GLU A 18 11.56 -22.79 -22.11
CA GLU A 18 12.63 -23.75 -22.41
C GLU A 18 13.48 -24.02 -21.17
N GLY A 19 13.78 -25.30 -20.94
CA GLY A 19 14.66 -25.75 -19.86
C GLY A 19 14.07 -25.62 -18.44
N VAL A 20 12.83 -25.20 -18.25
CA VAL A 20 12.24 -24.98 -16.92
C VAL A 20 12.19 -26.26 -16.06
N ASP A 21 12.10 -27.44 -16.67
CA ASP A 21 12.11 -28.73 -15.96
C ASP A 21 13.45 -29.03 -15.25
N HIS A 22 14.51 -28.34 -15.64
CA HIS A 22 15.85 -28.46 -15.06
C HIS A 22 16.19 -27.29 -14.11
N LYS A 23 15.21 -26.41 -13.84
CA LYS A 23 15.37 -25.25 -12.97
C LYS A 23 14.71 -25.49 -11.62
N SER A 24 15.30 -24.88 -10.59
CA SER A 24 14.70 -24.71 -9.26
C SER A 24 14.51 -23.23 -8.96
N ALA A 25 13.65 -22.91 -8.03
CA ALA A 25 13.41 -21.54 -7.59
C ALA A 25 13.48 -21.48 -6.07
N TYR A 26 14.23 -20.51 -5.57
CA TYR A 26 14.41 -20.20 -4.16
C TYR A 26 13.88 -18.80 -3.92
N ILE A 27 12.98 -18.64 -2.96
CA ILE A 27 12.26 -17.38 -2.73
C ILE A 27 12.47 -16.96 -1.29
N VAL A 28 12.95 -15.73 -1.10
CA VAL A 28 13.23 -15.15 0.22
C VAL A 28 12.00 -14.40 0.72
N GLY A 29 11.42 -14.88 1.83
CA GLY A 29 10.19 -14.39 2.41
C GLY A 29 8.93 -15.04 1.81
N ALA A 30 7.82 -15.03 2.55
CA ALA A 30 6.50 -15.50 2.11
C ALA A 30 5.46 -14.37 2.13
N GLY A 31 5.87 -13.14 1.83
CA GLY A 31 4.97 -12.01 1.62
C GLY A 31 4.27 -12.04 0.27
N LEU A 32 3.42 -11.06 0.02
CA LEU A 32 2.59 -10.99 -1.20
C LEU A 32 3.41 -11.11 -2.49
N ALA A 33 4.54 -10.40 -2.60
CA ALA A 33 5.39 -10.45 -3.79
C ALA A 33 5.97 -11.86 -4.03
N SER A 34 6.45 -12.49 -2.96
CA SER A 34 7.03 -13.84 -3.00
C SER A 34 6.02 -14.91 -3.38
N LEU A 35 4.84 -14.88 -2.75
CA LEU A 35 3.75 -15.81 -3.09
C LEU A 35 3.27 -15.60 -4.53
N THR A 36 3.22 -14.34 -5.00
CA THR A 36 2.89 -14.01 -6.39
C THR A 36 3.93 -14.59 -7.36
N ALA A 37 5.22 -14.46 -7.05
CA ALA A 37 6.29 -15.05 -7.87
C ALA A 37 6.12 -16.58 -7.96
N ALA A 38 5.87 -17.24 -6.83
CA ALA A 38 5.61 -18.69 -6.81
C ALA A 38 4.38 -19.06 -7.66
N CYS A 39 3.29 -18.30 -7.56
CA CYS A 39 2.08 -18.54 -8.38
C CYS A 39 2.36 -18.39 -9.89
N TYR A 40 3.13 -17.38 -10.30
CA TYR A 40 3.51 -17.22 -11.70
C TYR A 40 4.50 -18.29 -12.16
N LEU A 41 5.42 -18.74 -11.32
CA LEU A 41 6.29 -19.87 -11.61
C LEU A 41 5.48 -21.15 -11.90
N VAL A 42 4.45 -21.42 -11.09
CA VAL A 42 3.55 -22.57 -11.28
C VAL A 42 2.66 -22.38 -12.52
N ARG A 43 1.94 -21.25 -12.63
CA ARG A 43 0.90 -21.05 -13.63
C ARG A 43 1.47 -20.82 -15.03
N ASP A 44 2.38 -19.86 -15.17
CA ASP A 44 2.88 -19.37 -16.45
C ASP A 44 4.28 -19.93 -16.76
N GLY A 45 5.14 -20.07 -15.73
CA GLY A 45 6.43 -20.76 -15.84
C GLY A 45 6.29 -22.27 -15.98
N GLN A 46 5.15 -22.84 -15.62
CA GLN A 46 4.89 -24.28 -15.65
C GLN A 46 6.00 -25.09 -14.96
N MET A 47 6.61 -24.48 -13.93
CA MET A 47 7.60 -25.12 -13.08
C MET A 47 6.90 -26.06 -12.11
N LYS A 48 7.49 -27.23 -11.86
CA LYS A 48 6.95 -28.15 -10.86
C LYS A 48 7.09 -27.56 -9.46
N GLY A 49 6.04 -27.64 -8.66
CA GLY A 49 6.04 -27.08 -7.32
C GLY A 49 7.14 -27.66 -6.40
N GLU A 50 7.46 -28.93 -6.56
CA GLU A 50 8.55 -29.58 -5.81
C GLU A 50 9.93 -28.93 -6.02
N HIS A 51 10.09 -28.14 -7.08
CA HIS A 51 11.31 -27.38 -7.39
C HIS A 51 11.23 -25.91 -6.89
N ILE A 52 10.13 -25.51 -6.25
CA ILE A 52 9.94 -24.15 -5.74
C ILE A 52 10.02 -24.17 -4.21
N HIS A 53 10.98 -23.45 -3.65
CA HIS A 53 11.25 -23.38 -2.22
C HIS A 53 11.05 -21.96 -1.70
N ILE A 54 10.18 -21.77 -0.72
CA ILE A 54 9.91 -20.48 -0.07
C ILE A 54 10.45 -20.53 1.35
N PHE A 55 11.35 -19.61 1.69
CA PHE A 55 11.94 -19.48 3.02
C PHE A 55 11.29 -18.31 3.76
N GLU A 56 10.63 -18.60 4.88
CA GLU A 56 9.99 -17.58 5.71
C GLU A 56 10.49 -17.66 7.15
N LYS A 57 10.95 -16.52 7.68
CA LYS A 57 11.42 -16.41 9.06
C LYS A 57 10.34 -16.61 10.11
N ASP A 58 9.11 -16.21 9.76
CA ASP A 58 7.94 -16.32 10.63
C ASP A 58 7.24 -17.69 10.47
N PRO A 59 6.39 -18.08 11.42
CA PRO A 59 5.66 -19.35 11.34
C PRO A 59 4.47 -19.31 10.36
N VAL A 60 4.20 -18.15 9.75
CA VAL A 60 3.06 -17.93 8.84
C VAL A 60 3.47 -17.06 7.65
N SER A 61 2.80 -17.26 6.52
CA SER A 61 2.94 -16.41 5.34
C SER A 61 2.24 -15.05 5.52
N GLY A 62 2.45 -14.12 4.58
CA GLY A 62 1.66 -12.90 4.43
C GLY A 62 2.49 -11.61 4.49
N GLY A 63 3.58 -11.58 5.19
CA GLY A 63 4.41 -10.38 5.34
C GLY A 63 3.59 -9.20 5.88
N ALA A 64 3.47 -8.12 5.10
CA ALA A 64 2.67 -6.95 5.48
C ALA A 64 1.16 -7.16 5.37
N CYS A 65 0.70 -8.17 4.62
CA CYS A 65 -0.71 -8.54 4.49
C CYS A 65 -1.12 -9.55 5.56
N ASP A 66 -0.95 -9.19 6.82
CA ASP A 66 -1.31 -10.04 7.95
C ASP A 66 -2.63 -9.61 8.60
N GLY A 67 -3.17 -10.49 9.36
CA GLY A 67 -4.33 -10.31 10.21
C GLY A 67 -4.54 -11.59 11.01
N ARG A 68 -4.65 -11.46 12.33
CA ARG A 68 -4.74 -12.63 13.21
C ARG A 68 -5.48 -12.33 14.49
N LYS A 69 -5.99 -13.38 15.11
CA LYS A 69 -6.45 -13.32 16.49
C LYS A 69 -5.26 -13.05 17.41
N TYR A 70 -5.44 -12.15 18.36
CA TYR A 70 -4.42 -11.75 19.32
C TYR A 70 -5.08 -11.54 20.68
N ASP A 71 -4.74 -12.39 21.66
CA ASP A 71 -5.39 -12.44 22.95
C ASP A 71 -6.92 -12.63 22.81
N VAL A 72 -7.74 -11.80 23.43
CA VAL A 72 -9.20 -11.84 23.33
C VAL A 72 -9.76 -11.02 22.16
N GLY A 73 -8.91 -10.36 21.40
CA GLY A 73 -9.25 -9.52 20.25
C GLY A 73 -8.54 -9.94 18.98
N TYR A 74 -8.39 -8.96 18.08
CA TYR A 74 -7.77 -9.14 16.77
C TYR A 74 -6.71 -8.08 16.50
N MET A 75 -5.79 -8.36 15.60
CA MET A 75 -4.74 -7.44 15.21
C MET A 75 -4.61 -7.39 13.68
N MET A 76 -4.56 -6.16 13.15
CA MET A 76 -4.20 -5.82 11.77
C MET A 76 -3.15 -4.72 11.76
N ARG A 77 -2.23 -4.74 10.80
CA ARG A 77 -1.22 -3.68 10.64
C ARG A 77 -1.61 -2.62 9.61
N GLY A 78 -2.79 -2.66 9.07
CA GLY A 78 -3.35 -1.65 8.17
C GLY A 78 -4.50 -2.16 7.33
N GLY A 79 -5.27 -1.24 6.77
CA GLY A 79 -6.15 -1.48 5.65
C GLY A 79 -5.33 -1.66 4.37
N ARG A 80 -5.92 -2.33 3.38
CA ARG A 80 -5.34 -2.48 2.03
C ARG A 80 -6.43 -2.17 1.03
N GLU A 81 -6.51 -0.91 0.68
CA GLU A 81 -7.39 -0.43 -0.36
C GLU A 81 -6.88 -0.89 -1.72
N MET A 82 -7.80 -1.15 -2.63
CA MET A 82 -7.50 -1.63 -3.97
C MET A 82 -8.15 -0.73 -5.01
N ASP A 83 -7.66 -0.83 -6.25
CA ASP A 83 -8.16 -0.11 -7.41
C ASP A 83 -8.57 -1.11 -8.51
N ASN A 84 -9.50 -0.72 -9.35
CA ASN A 84 -9.87 -1.50 -10.55
C ASN A 84 -8.73 -1.58 -11.58
N HIS A 85 -7.76 -0.66 -11.52
CA HIS A 85 -6.57 -0.63 -12.37
C HIS A 85 -5.35 -1.30 -11.70
N PHE A 86 -5.60 -2.39 -10.98
CA PHE A 86 -4.60 -3.33 -10.51
C PHE A 86 -4.59 -4.55 -11.43
N GLU A 87 -4.02 -4.37 -12.64
CA GLU A 87 -4.11 -5.34 -13.73
C GLU A 87 -3.38 -6.65 -13.42
N VAL A 88 -2.20 -6.58 -12.81
CA VAL A 88 -1.43 -7.79 -12.45
C VAL A 88 -2.13 -8.55 -11.32
N MET A 89 -2.64 -7.82 -10.32
CA MET A 89 -3.44 -8.42 -9.25
C MET A 89 -4.67 -9.12 -9.82
N GLY A 90 -5.44 -8.44 -10.67
CA GLY A 90 -6.63 -9.02 -11.31
C GLY A 90 -6.30 -10.23 -12.17
N ASP A 91 -5.21 -10.17 -12.93
CA ASP A 91 -4.74 -11.29 -13.75
C ASP A 91 -4.40 -12.54 -12.92
N LEU A 92 -3.71 -12.37 -11.80
CA LEU A 92 -3.39 -13.51 -10.95
C LEU A 92 -4.63 -14.03 -10.22
N LEU A 93 -5.38 -13.15 -9.54
CA LEU A 93 -6.48 -13.56 -8.66
C LEU A 93 -7.65 -14.25 -9.41
N ARG A 94 -7.79 -14.02 -10.73
CA ARG A 94 -8.74 -14.80 -11.55
C ARG A 94 -8.39 -16.29 -11.65
N SER A 95 -7.15 -16.66 -11.37
CA SER A 95 -6.63 -18.04 -11.44
C SER A 95 -6.52 -18.71 -10.07
N ILE A 96 -6.63 -17.95 -9.00
CA ILE A 96 -6.54 -18.46 -7.63
C ILE A 96 -7.94 -18.88 -7.18
N PRO A 97 -8.18 -20.17 -6.89
CA PRO A 97 -9.48 -20.64 -6.41
C PRO A 97 -9.88 -19.98 -5.09
N SER A 98 -11.14 -19.58 -5.01
CA SER A 98 -11.72 -19.14 -3.74
C SER A 98 -11.72 -20.27 -2.71
N ILE A 99 -11.55 -19.91 -1.45
CA ILE A 99 -11.74 -20.84 -0.33
C ILE A 99 -13.12 -20.71 0.30
N GLU A 100 -13.93 -19.73 -0.14
CA GLU A 100 -15.30 -19.49 0.33
C GLU A 100 -16.34 -20.15 -0.59
N THR A 101 -16.17 -19.98 -1.90
CA THR A 101 -17.15 -20.37 -2.90
C THR A 101 -16.55 -21.38 -3.88
N GLU A 102 -17.07 -22.59 -3.87
CA GLU A 102 -16.64 -23.65 -4.80
C GLU A 102 -16.85 -23.22 -6.26
N GLY A 103 -15.84 -23.41 -7.09
CA GLY A 103 -15.87 -23.08 -8.51
C GLY A 103 -15.68 -21.60 -8.84
N ALA A 104 -15.56 -20.72 -7.84
CA ALA A 104 -15.23 -19.32 -8.02
C ALA A 104 -13.72 -19.06 -7.82
N SER A 105 -13.24 -17.95 -8.39
CA SER A 105 -11.92 -17.41 -8.11
C SER A 105 -11.99 -16.33 -7.01
N VAL A 106 -10.82 -15.97 -6.47
CA VAL A 106 -10.69 -14.82 -5.55
C VAL A 106 -11.13 -13.53 -6.24
N LEU A 107 -10.87 -13.38 -7.54
CA LEU A 107 -11.31 -12.21 -8.31
C LEU A 107 -12.83 -12.16 -8.48
N ASP A 108 -13.50 -13.31 -8.65
CA ASP A 108 -14.96 -13.36 -8.74
C ASP A 108 -15.61 -12.84 -7.46
N GLU A 109 -15.15 -13.28 -6.30
CA GLU A 109 -15.67 -12.82 -5.00
C GLU A 109 -15.41 -11.32 -4.78
N TYR A 110 -14.21 -10.85 -5.12
CA TYR A 110 -13.86 -9.43 -5.07
C TYR A 110 -14.80 -8.62 -5.97
N TYR A 111 -15.05 -9.07 -7.20
CA TYR A 111 -15.92 -8.39 -8.16
C TYR A 111 -17.37 -8.37 -7.67
N TRP A 112 -17.92 -9.49 -7.23
CA TRP A 112 -19.30 -9.58 -6.74
C TRP A 112 -19.53 -8.68 -5.55
N LEU A 113 -18.66 -8.72 -4.56
CA LEU A 113 -18.75 -7.88 -3.37
C LEU A 113 -18.79 -6.38 -3.72
N ASN A 114 -17.84 -5.93 -4.51
CA ASN A 114 -17.73 -4.49 -4.82
C ASN A 114 -18.79 -4.00 -5.82
N LYS A 115 -19.45 -4.91 -6.53
CA LYS A 115 -20.61 -4.60 -7.37
C LYS A 115 -21.90 -4.55 -6.57
N GLU A 116 -22.08 -5.48 -5.63
CA GLU A 116 -23.28 -5.58 -4.80
C GLU A 116 -23.33 -4.47 -3.74
N ASP A 117 -22.20 -4.17 -3.11
CA ASP A 117 -22.06 -3.15 -2.09
C ASP A 117 -20.94 -2.13 -2.48
N PRO A 118 -21.24 -1.19 -3.40
CA PRO A 118 -20.28 -0.17 -3.83
C PRO A 118 -19.81 0.69 -2.66
N ASN A 119 -18.50 0.92 -2.61
CA ASN A 119 -17.89 1.67 -1.51
C ASN A 119 -18.13 3.16 -1.62
N PHE A 120 -18.41 3.83 -0.50
CA PHE A 120 -18.36 5.29 -0.36
C PHE A 120 -18.38 5.71 1.12
N SER A 121 -17.80 6.88 1.41
CA SER A 121 -17.82 7.49 2.75
C SER A 121 -18.95 8.51 2.87
N LEU A 122 -19.59 8.53 4.05
CA LEU A 122 -20.55 9.59 4.43
C LEU A 122 -19.94 10.62 5.39
N CYS A 123 -18.78 10.30 5.99
CA CYS A 123 -18.06 11.21 6.87
C CYS A 123 -16.56 11.03 6.62
N ARG A 124 -15.93 11.99 5.97
CA ARG A 124 -14.49 11.95 5.64
C ARG A 124 -13.60 12.43 6.79
N ALA A 125 -14.09 13.37 7.56
CA ALA A 125 -13.34 13.97 8.66
C ALA A 125 -14.26 14.42 9.79
N THR A 126 -13.75 14.32 11.02
CA THR A 126 -14.40 14.83 12.24
C THR A 126 -13.50 15.86 12.92
N GLU A 127 -14.10 16.68 13.77
CA GLU A 127 -13.45 17.62 14.69
C GLU A 127 -14.28 17.76 15.96
N LYS A 128 -13.77 18.43 16.98
CA LYS A 128 -14.52 18.78 18.19
C LYS A 128 -15.29 17.60 18.76
N GLN A 129 -14.56 16.51 19.07
CA GLN A 129 -15.15 15.29 19.64
C GLN A 129 -16.26 14.68 18.77
N GLY A 130 -15.90 14.29 17.54
CA GLY A 130 -16.74 13.50 16.66
C GLY A 130 -17.80 14.27 15.86
N GLN A 131 -17.76 15.60 15.87
CA GLN A 131 -18.60 16.40 14.98
C GLN A 131 -18.08 16.32 13.55
N ASP A 132 -18.99 16.38 12.58
CA ASP A 132 -18.62 16.46 11.17
C ASP A 132 -17.78 17.73 10.92
N ALA A 133 -16.61 17.59 10.34
CA ALA A 133 -15.75 18.72 10.02
C ALA A 133 -16.22 19.57 8.83
N HIS A 134 -17.36 19.20 8.21
CA HIS A 134 -18.00 19.91 7.09
C HIS A 134 -17.04 20.25 5.95
N THR A 135 -16.22 19.29 5.56
CA THR A 135 -15.33 19.48 4.41
C THR A 135 -16.09 19.55 3.09
N ASP A 136 -17.36 19.09 3.06
CA ASP A 136 -18.34 19.17 1.97
C ASP A 136 -17.80 18.66 0.62
N GLY A 137 -16.87 17.70 0.67
CA GLY A 137 -16.22 17.16 -0.51
C GLY A 137 -15.27 18.12 -1.23
N LYS A 138 -14.94 19.25 -0.61
CA LYS A 138 -14.08 20.27 -1.22
C LYS A 138 -12.62 20.06 -0.88
N PHE A 139 -11.77 20.35 -1.85
CA PHE A 139 -10.32 20.37 -1.66
C PHE A 139 -9.85 21.64 -0.96
N ALA A 140 -10.57 22.74 -1.13
CA ALA A 140 -10.26 24.03 -0.52
C ALA A 140 -8.80 24.45 -0.71
N ILE A 141 -8.24 24.16 -1.88
CA ILE A 141 -6.89 24.55 -2.27
C ILE A 141 -6.92 25.88 -3.01
N SER A 142 -5.94 26.74 -2.77
CA SER A 142 -5.81 28.01 -3.51
C SER A 142 -5.45 27.78 -4.98
N ASP A 143 -5.71 28.76 -5.84
CA ASP A 143 -5.30 28.70 -7.24
C ASP A 143 -3.79 28.53 -7.37
N LYS A 144 -3.01 29.16 -6.47
CA LYS A 144 -1.55 28.98 -6.38
C LYS A 144 -1.19 27.56 -6.01
N GLY A 145 -1.78 26.99 -4.97
CA GLY A 145 -1.50 25.59 -4.56
C GLY A 145 -1.87 24.58 -5.65
N ALA A 146 -2.98 24.80 -6.37
CA ALA A 146 -3.33 23.96 -7.51
C ALA A 146 -2.29 24.05 -8.64
N MET A 147 -1.73 25.24 -8.88
CA MET A 147 -0.63 25.41 -9.83
C MET A 147 0.66 24.73 -9.39
N GLU A 148 0.98 24.71 -8.10
CA GLU A 148 2.14 23.99 -7.57
C GLU A 148 2.02 22.49 -7.78
N ILE A 149 0.82 21.90 -7.58
CA ILE A 149 0.56 20.48 -7.88
C ILE A 149 0.75 20.20 -9.38
N MET A 150 0.23 21.07 -10.25
CA MET A 150 0.45 20.95 -11.69
C MET A 150 1.92 21.08 -12.06
N HIS A 151 2.65 22.00 -11.43
CA HIS A 151 4.09 22.16 -11.65
C HIS A 151 4.85 20.88 -11.25
N LEU A 152 4.59 20.32 -10.08
CA LEU A 152 5.17 19.04 -9.65
C LEU A 152 4.90 17.92 -10.66
N PHE A 153 3.66 17.83 -11.18
CA PHE A 153 3.28 16.81 -12.16
C PHE A 153 4.13 16.86 -13.44
N PHE A 154 4.50 18.06 -13.91
CA PHE A 154 5.31 18.26 -15.12
C PHE A 154 6.81 18.36 -14.87
N THR A 155 7.26 18.48 -13.63
CA THR A 155 8.69 18.56 -13.29
C THR A 155 9.39 17.25 -13.65
N PRO A 156 10.52 17.24 -14.37
CA PRO A 156 11.31 16.03 -14.61
C PRO A 156 11.73 15.32 -13.31
N ASP A 157 11.77 13.98 -13.33
CA ASP A 157 12.03 13.18 -12.13
C ASP A 157 13.40 13.50 -11.53
N GLU A 158 14.40 13.73 -12.39
CA GLU A 158 15.78 14.04 -11.97
C GLU A 158 15.88 15.35 -11.16
N GLN A 159 14.96 16.27 -11.37
CA GLN A 159 14.89 17.51 -10.61
C GLN A 159 14.26 17.33 -9.22
N LEU A 160 13.66 16.17 -8.96
CA LEU A 160 13.01 15.82 -7.71
C LEU A 160 13.85 14.85 -6.86
N TYR A 161 14.99 14.39 -7.37
CA TYR A 161 15.88 13.49 -6.63
C TYR A 161 16.31 14.13 -5.31
N ASP A 162 16.22 13.36 -4.23
CA ASP A 162 16.53 13.74 -2.86
C ASP A 162 15.76 14.97 -2.32
N LYS A 163 14.74 15.46 -3.04
CA LYS A 163 13.88 16.56 -2.57
C LYS A 163 12.74 16.06 -1.71
N ARG A 164 12.37 16.89 -0.75
CA ARG A 164 11.19 16.72 0.10
C ARG A 164 9.98 17.42 -0.49
N ILE A 165 8.79 17.03 -0.07
CA ILE A 165 7.53 17.69 -0.45
C ILE A 165 7.55 19.17 -0.05
N THR A 166 8.17 19.52 1.09
CA THR A 166 8.39 20.91 1.54
C THR A 166 9.29 21.73 0.63
N ASP A 167 10.05 21.11 -0.27
CA ASP A 167 10.90 21.83 -1.23
C ASP A 167 10.14 22.22 -2.50
N VAL A 168 8.90 21.74 -2.66
CA VAL A 168 8.09 21.92 -3.88
C VAL A 168 6.71 22.53 -3.62
N PHE A 169 6.24 22.56 -2.39
CA PHE A 169 4.96 23.13 -2.02
C PHE A 169 5.11 24.18 -0.92
N ASP A 170 4.30 25.24 -1.01
CA ASP A 170 4.15 26.25 0.01
C ASP A 170 3.09 25.88 1.06
N ASP A 171 3.05 26.64 2.16
CA ASP A 171 2.13 26.42 3.30
C ASP A 171 0.63 26.41 2.89
N GLU A 172 0.28 27.04 1.79
CA GLU A 172 -1.09 27.05 1.27
C GLU A 172 -1.58 25.65 0.88
N VAL A 173 -0.70 24.81 0.32
CA VAL A 173 -1.03 23.41 0.01
C VAL A 173 -1.24 22.63 1.30
N PHE A 174 -0.35 22.79 2.27
CA PHE A 174 -0.38 22.04 3.53
C PHE A 174 -1.58 22.39 4.43
N SER A 175 -2.14 23.57 4.29
CA SER A 175 -3.34 24.01 5.03
C SER A 175 -4.67 23.62 4.36
N SER A 176 -4.63 23.09 3.15
CA SER A 176 -5.82 22.73 2.38
C SER A 176 -6.45 21.38 2.81
N ASN A 177 -7.73 21.19 2.50
CA ASN A 177 -8.36 19.87 2.64
C ASN A 177 -7.76 18.85 1.67
N PHE A 178 -7.24 19.30 0.50
CA PHE A 178 -6.51 18.42 -0.41
C PHE A 178 -5.37 17.70 0.33
N TRP A 179 -4.52 18.44 1.03
CA TRP A 179 -3.40 17.84 1.77
C TRP A 179 -3.89 16.93 2.90
N MET A 180 -4.91 17.34 3.64
CA MET A 180 -5.50 16.49 4.67
C MET A 180 -6.01 15.16 4.09
N TYR A 181 -6.75 15.19 2.98
CA TYR A 181 -7.22 13.98 2.32
C TYR A 181 -6.08 13.11 1.82
N TRP A 182 -5.09 13.73 1.17
CA TRP A 182 -3.94 13.06 0.59
C TRP A 182 -3.08 12.39 1.63
N ARG A 183 -2.64 13.16 2.63
CA ARG A 183 -1.73 12.65 3.65
C ARG A 183 -2.34 11.55 4.52
N THR A 184 -3.62 11.61 4.83
CA THR A 184 -4.28 10.59 5.65
C THR A 184 -4.67 9.36 4.83
N MET A 185 -4.96 9.51 3.52
CA MET A 185 -5.23 8.37 2.65
C MET A 185 -3.97 7.55 2.36
N PHE A 186 -2.87 8.22 2.04
CA PHE A 186 -1.63 7.59 1.58
C PHE A 186 -0.51 7.60 2.63
N ALA A 187 -0.76 8.13 3.83
CA ALA A 187 0.23 8.27 4.90
C ALA A 187 1.45 9.12 4.53
N PHE A 188 1.25 10.16 3.70
CA PHE A 188 2.29 11.12 3.40
C PHE A 188 2.51 12.10 4.55
N GLU A 189 3.76 12.46 4.77
CA GLU A 189 4.16 13.58 5.60
C GLU A 189 4.94 14.63 4.78
N ASN A 190 5.01 15.86 5.30
CA ASN A 190 5.57 16.99 4.57
C ASN A 190 7.04 16.79 4.18
N TRP A 191 7.80 16.01 4.96
CA TRP A 191 9.22 15.72 4.74
C TRP A 191 9.48 14.53 3.79
N HIS A 192 8.44 13.82 3.37
CA HIS A 192 8.57 12.70 2.42
C HIS A 192 9.04 13.14 1.04
N SER A 193 9.40 12.18 0.21
CA SER A 193 9.93 12.39 -1.14
C SER A 193 8.95 13.10 -2.06
N ALA A 194 9.39 14.21 -2.67
CA ALA A 194 8.65 14.89 -3.73
C ALA A 194 8.50 14.01 -4.98
N LEU A 195 9.48 13.15 -5.27
CA LEU A 195 9.40 12.19 -6.37
C LEU A 195 8.27 11.18 -6.15
N GLU A 196 8.18 10.59 -4.95
CA GLU A 196 7.11 9.65 -4.64
C GLU A 196 5.73 10.34 -4.67
N MET A 197 5.63 11.57 -4.18
CA MET A 197 4.42 12.37 -4.29
C MET A 197 3.97 12.54 -5.74
N LYS A 198 4.89 12.88 -6.64
CA LYS A 198 4.62 12.99 -8.08
C LYS A 198 4.16 11.66 -8.69
N LEU A 199 4.83 10.54 -8.36
CA LEU A 199 4.46 9.22 -8.86
C LEU A 199 3.05 8.83 -8.42
N TYR A 200 2.68 9.12 -7.17
CA TYR A 200 1.33 8.93 -6.66
C TYR A 200 0.29 9.77 -7.39
N ILE A 201 0.56 11.06 -7.59
CA ILE A 201 -0.33 11.94 -8.36
C ILE A 201 -0.53 11.35 -9.76
N LYS A 202 0.55 10.95 -10.44
CA LYS A 202 0.47 10.35 -11.78
C LYS A 202 -0.33 9.03 -11.79
N ARG A 203 -0.12 8.19 -10.80
CA ARG A 203 -0.77 6.88 -10.71
C ARG A 203 -2.28 6.99 -10.45
N PHE A 204 -2.69 7.96 -9.62
CA PHE A 204 -4.06 8.09 -9.12
C PHE A 204 -4.78 9.35 -9.57
N ILE A 205 -4.30 10.04 -10.61
CA ILE A 205 -4.90 11.30 -11.08
C ILE A 205 -6.37 11.13 -11.51
N HIS A 206 -6.74 9.99 -12.06
CA HIS A 206 -8.11 9.66 -12.43
C HIS A 206 -9.05 9.49 -11.23
N HIS A 207 -8.52 9.36 -10.02
CA HIS A 207 -9.26 9.22 -8.77
C HIS A 207 -9.20 10.46 -7.86
N ILE A 208 -8.59 11.55 -8.28
CA ILE A 208 -8.48 12.75 -7.43
C ILE A 208 -9.85 13.18 -6.92
N GLY A 209 -10.86 13.25 -7.78
CA GLY A 209 -12.24 13.59 -7.39
C GLY A 209 -12.89 12.64 -6.38
N GLY A 210 -12.35 11.44 -6.20
CA GLY A 210 -12.83 10.43 -5.25
C GLY A 210 -12.16 10.45 -3.88
N LEU A 211 -11.16 11.33 -3.64
CA LEU A 211 -10.49 11.43 -2.33
C LEU A 211 -11.43 11.86 -1.19
N PRO A 212 -12.44 12.73 -1.41
CA PRO A 212 -13.36 13.09 -0.36
C PRO A 212 -14.39 12.02 0.01
N ASP A 213 -14.78 11.15 -0.92
CA ASP A 213 -15.88 10.20 -0.72
C ASP A 213 -15.51 8.72 -0.87
N PHE A 214 -14.27 8.45 -1.28
CA PHE A 214 -13.71 7.09 -1.43
C PHE A 214 -14.48 6.14 -2.37
N LYS A 215 -15.29 6.65 -3.28
CA LYS A 215 -16.01 5.80 -4.25
C LYS A 215 -15.12 4.96 -5.14
N ALA A 216 -13.88 5.39 -5.34
CA ALA A 216 -12.89 4.67 -6.12
C ALA A 216 -12.34 3.42 -5.42
N LEU A 217 -12.34 3.40 -4.09
CA LEU A 217 -11.74 2.32 -3.32
C LEU A 217 -12.52 1.02 -3.43
N ARG A 218 -11.79 -0.08 -3.41
CA ARG A 218 -12.30 -1.45 -3.41
C ARG A 218 -11.69 -2.22 -2.24
N PHE A 219 -12.44 -3.18 -1.73
CA PHE A 219 -12.05 -3.96 -0.58
C PHE A 219 -12.34 -5.44 -0.80
N THR A 220 -11.63 -6.29 -0.06
CA THR A 220 -11.93 -7.71 0.09
C THR A 220 -13.02 -7.94 1.15
N ARG A 221 -13.59 -9.15 1.18
CA ARG A 221 -14.63 -9.52 2.16
C ARG A 221 -14.10 -9.53 3.58
N TYR A 222 -12.97 -10.18 3.78
CA TYR A 222 -12.23 -10.23 5.04
C TYR A 222 -10.93 -9.42 4.91
N ASN A 223 -10.09 -9.44 5.93
CA ASN A 223 -8.73 -8.90 5.84
C ASN A 223 -7.95 -9.57 4.70
N GLN A 224 -6.85 -8.95 4.25
CA GLN A 224 -6.12 -9.45 3.08
C GLN A 224 -5.41 -10.78 3.32
N TYR A 225 -5.07 -11.09 4.58
CA TYR A 225 -4.51 -12.39 4.89
C TYR A 225 -5.49 -13.50 4.53
N GLU A 226 -6.73 -13.41 5.00
CA GLU A 226 -7.74 -14.44 4.76
C GLU A 226 -8.30 -14.42 3.34
N SER A 227 -8.39 -13.24 2.72
CA SER A 227 -9.00 -13.10 1.39
C SER A 227 -8.03 -13.30 0.23
N ILE A 228 -6.72 -13.10 0.43
CA ILE A 228 -5.71 -13.16 -0.64
C ILE A 228 -4.60 -14.16 -0.28
N ILE A 229 -3.96 -13.99 0.88
CA ILE A 229 -2.78 -14.79 1.23
C ILE A 229 -3.12 -16.27 1.40
N LEU A 230 -4.15 -16.58 2.20
CA LEU A 230 -4.55 -17.98 2.43
C LEU A 230 -4.97 -18.71 1.14
N PRO A 231 -5.78 -18.13 0.24
CA PRO A 231 -6.08 -18.78 -1.05
C PRO A 231 -4.82 -19.03 -1.90
N MET A 232 -3.87 -18.07 -1.95
CA MET A 232 -2.62 -18.24 -2.69
C MET A 232 -1.75 -19.33 -2.06
N GLU A 233 -1.62 -19.34 -0.74
CA GLU A 233 -0.86 -20.37 -0.02
C GLU A 233 -1.45 -21.76 -0.24
N LYS A 234 -2.78 -21.89 -0.18
CA LYS A 234 -3.50 -23.14 -0.47
C LYS A 234 -3.22 -23.61 -1.91
N TYR A 235 -3.38 -22.71 -2.88
CA TYR A 235 -3.09 -22.99 -4.28
C TYR A 235 -1.67 -23.52 -4.48
N LEU A 236 -0.67 -22.87 -3.87
CA LEU A 236 0.74 -23.26 -3.97
C LEU A 236 1.01 -24.62 -3.32
N LYS A 237 0.45 -24.88 -2.15
CA LYS A 237 0.58 -26.18 -1.45
C LYS A 237 -0.05 -27.32 -2.25
N GLU A 238 -1.20 -27.09 -2.87
CA GLU A 238 -1.87 -28.07 -3.73
C GLU A 238 -1.07 -28.37 -5.00
N HIS A 239 -0.22 -27.43 -5.45
CA HIS A 239 0.72 -27.65 -6.56
C HIS A 239 2.09 -28.18 -6.12
N GLY A 240 2.29 -28.49 -4.81
CA GLY A 240 3.49 -29.13 -4.31
C GLY A 240 4.63 -28.18 -3.96
N VAL A 241 4.39 -26.85 -3.90
CA VAL A 241 5.41 -25.86 -3.49
C VAL A 241 5.86 -26.09 -2.06
N GLN A 242 7.17 -26.01 -1.83
CA GLN A 242 7.81 -26.31 -0.56
C GLN A 242 7.94 -25.05 0.30
N PHE A 243 7.24 -25.01 1.43
CA PHE A 243 7.33 -23.92 2.40
C PHE A 243 8.27 -24.31 3.55
N HIS A 244 9.27 -23.48 3.79
CA HIS A 244 10.21 -23.59 4.88
C HIS A 244 9.97 -22.46 5.88
N TYR A 245 9.04 -22.67 6.81
CA TYR A 245 8.73 -21.71 7.88
C TYR A 245 9.81 -21.73 8.98
N ALA A 246 9.82 -20.70 9.82
CA ALA A 246 10.84 -20.49 10.85
C ALA A 246 12.27 -20.62 10.30
N THR A 247 12.44 -20.33 9.00
CA THR A 247 13.71 -20.46 8.27
C THR A 247 14.07 -19.11 7.66
N LYS A 248 15.15 -18.53 8.14
CA LYS A 248 15.59 -17.19 7.80
C LYS A 248 16.76 -17.23 6.84
N VAL A 249 16.67 -16.52 5.72
CA VAL A 249 17.83 -16.26 4.86
C VAL A 249 18.64 -15.12 5.48
N THR A 250 19.91 -15.38 5.78
CA THR A 250 20.80 -14.45 6.50
C THR A 250 21.88 -13.84 5.64
N ASP A 251 22.19 -14.45 4.50
CA ASP A 251 23.16 -13.95 3.51
C ASP A 251 22.83 -14.47 2.11
N VAL A 252 23.23 -13.71 1.09
CA VAL A 252 23.22 -14.11 -0.32
C VAL A 252 24.56 -13.71 -0.92
N ARG A 253 25.22 -14.63 -1.64
CA ARG A 253 26.47 -14.37 -2.34
C ARG A 253 26.27 -14.31 -3.84
N PHE A 254 27.00 -13.40 -4.45
CA PHE A 254 26.95 -13.15 -5.90
C PHE A 254 28.35 -13.23 -6.50
N ASP A 255 28.43 -13.84 -7.66
CA ASP A 255 29.58 -13.73 -8.55
C ASP A 255 29.31 -12.60 -9.53
N VAL A 256 30.06 -11.50 -9.39
CA VAL A 256 29.83 -10.25 -10.12
C VAL A 256 31.00 -9.96 -11.06
N THR A 257 30.68 -9.74 -12.32
CA THR A 257 31.60 -9.21 -13.35
C THR A 257 30.96 -7.97 -14.01
N ALA A 258 31.68 -7.29 -14.88
CA ALA A 258 31.18 -6.11 -15.57
C ALA A 258 29.89 -6.37 -16.40
N THR A 259 29.70 -7.60 -16.90
CA THR A 259 28.60 -7.94 -17.83
C THR A 259 27.71 -9.06 -17.33
N ARG A 260 28.03 -9.70 -16.23
CA ARG A 260 27.31 -10.87 -15.71
C ARG A 260 27.30 -10.86 -14.19
N LYS A 261 26.12 -11.08 -13.64
CA LYS A 261 25.88 -11.18 -12.21
C LYS A 261 25.07 -12.45 -11.94
N GLN A 262 25.54 -13.28 -11.04
CA GLN A 262 24.91 -14.55 -10.70
C GLN A 262 24.83 -14.71 -9.18
N ALA A 263 23.67 -15.06 -8.66
CA ALA A 263 23.57 -15.54 -7.29
C ALA A 263 24.22 -16.92 -7.21
N SER A 264 25.19 -17.09 -6.30
CA SER A 264 26.01 -18.31 -6.18
C SER A 264 25.72 -19.12 -4.92
N SER A 265 25.21 -18.51 -3.86
CA SER A 265 24.74 -19.24 -2.68
C SER A 265 23.80 -18.42 -1.83
N ILE A 266 22.97 -19.10 -1.04
CA ILE A 266 22.19 -18.51 0.06
C ILE A 266 22.56 -19.20 1.37
N THR A 267 22.59 -18.41 2.45
CA THR A 267 22.77 -18.94 3.82
C THR A 267 21.42 -18.87 4.53
N VAL A 268 20.99 -20.00 5.04
CA VAL A 268 19.73 -20.15 5.77
C VAL A 268 20.00 -20.52 7.22
N GLU A 269 19.16 -20.04 8.12
CA GLU A 269 19.17 -20.36 9.55
C GLU A 269 17.83 -20.94 9.96
N HIS A 270 17.84 -22.13 10.56
CA HIS A 270 16.67 -22.81 11.09
C HIS A 270 17.03 -23.47 12.43
N ASP A 271 16.25 -23.23 13.47
CA ASP A 271 16.47 -23.75 14.83
C ASP A 271 17.91 -23.56 15.35
N GLY A 272 18.55 -22.42 15.02
CA GLY A 272 19.92 -22.09 15.41
C GLY A 272 21.00 -22.86 14.63
N GLN A 273 20.61 -23.63 13.63
CA GLN A 273 21.53 -24.26 12.69
C GLN A 273 21.63 -23.43 11.43
N THR A 274 22.85 -23.32 10.90
CA THR A 274 23.12 -22.57 9.67
C THR A 274 23.53 -23.52 8.57
N ASP A 275 22.86 -23.46 7.44
CA ASP A 275 23.17 -24.22 6.24
C ASP A 275 23.44 -23.28 5.07
N VAL A 276 24.28 -23.71 4.13
CA VAL A 276 24.57 -23.00 2.88
C VAL A 276 24.04 -23.84 1.72
N ILE A 277 23.24 -23.21 0.88
CA ILE A 277 22.71 -23.79 -0.36
C ILE A 277 23.47 -23.16 -1.51
N ASP A 278 24.27 -23.93 -2.22
CA ASP A 278 24.96 -23.50 -3.44
C ASP A 278 23.98 -23.42 -4.60
N LEU A 279 24.09 -22.35 -5.40
CA LEU A 279 23.22 -22.08 -6.53
C LEU A 279 24.00 -22.11 -7.85
N THR A 280 23.37 -22.68 -8.86
CA THR A 280 23.84 -22.68 -10.26
C THR A 280 23.03 -21.69 -11.11
N GLU A 281 23.33 -21.57 -12.39
CA GLU A 281 22.51 -20.79 -13.35
C GLU A 281 21.06 -21.30 -13.48
N ASN A 282 20.83 -22.55 -13.13
CA ASN A 282 19.50 -23.16 -13.18
C ASN A 282 18.69 -22.94 -11.89
N ASP A 283 19.31 -22.39 -10.86
CA ASP A 283 18.69 -22.10 -9.58
C ASP A 283 18.30 -20.63 -9.52
N LEU A 284 17.03 -20.34 -9.76
CA LEU A 284 16.51 -18.97 -9.74
C LEU A 284 16.34 -18.50 -8.30
N LEU A 285 16.77 -17.29 -8.01
CA LEU A 285 16.64 -16.67 -6.69
C LEU A 285 15.78 -15.42 -6.76
N PHE A 286 14.72 -15.36 -5.96
CA PHE A 286 13.82 -14.22 -5.83
C PHE A 286 13.97 -13.62 -4.43
N ILE A 287 14.36 -12.34 -4.34
CA ILE A 287 14.76 -11.71 -3.09
C ILE A 287 13.79 -10.58 -2.76
N THR A 288 13.11 -10.66 -1.62
CA THR A 288 12.37 -9.52 -1.08
C THR A 288 13.33 -8.65 -0.27
N ASN A 289 13.60 -7.45 -0.75
CA ASN A 289 14.45 -6.47 -0.08
C ASN A 289 13.69 -5.75 1.03
N GLY A 290 14.30 -5.59 2.19
CA GLY A 290 13.77 -4.79 3.30
C GLY A 290 12.29 -5.11 3.61
N GLY A 291 11.63 -4.24 4.36
CA GLY A 291 10.20 -4.37 4.60
C GLY A 291 9.67 -3.18 5.40
N CYS A 292 8.55 -2.62 4.98
CA CYS A 292 7.91 -1.52 5.74
C CYS A 292 7.41 -1.97 7.12
N VAL A 293 7.20 -3.27 7.32
CA VAL A 293 6.79 -3.84 8.61
C VAL A 293 7.93 -4.54 9.37
N GLU A 294 9.18 -4.41 8.89
CA GLU A 294 10.35 -4.93 9.60
C GLU A 294 10.44 -4.32 11.01
N SER A 295 10.85 -5.17 11.95
CA SER A 295 11.01 -4.79 13.36
C SER A 295 9.73 -4.26 14.02
N SER A 296 8.54 -4.56 13.46
CA SER A 296 7.27 -4.25 14.13
C SER A 296 7.19 -4.93 15.49
N THR A 297 6.69 -4.19 16.47
CA THR A 297 6.47 -4.67 17.83
C THR A 297 4.99 -4.59 18.19
N TYR A 298 4.58 -5.42 19.13
CA TYR A 298 3.20 -5.53 19.54
C TYR A 298 3.07 -5.24 21.03
N GLY A 299 2.06 -4.45 21.38
CA GLY A 299 1.63 -4.27 22.76
C GLY A 299 0.40 -5.13 23.06
N SER A 300 -0.32 -4.75 24.10
CA SER A 300 -1.58 -5.35 24.52
C SER A 300 -2.50 -4.28 25.10
N GLN A 301 -3.67 -4.69 25.56
CA GLN A 301 -4.57 -3.81 26.31
C GLN A 301 -3.85 -3.02 27.39
N ASN A 302 -2.89 -3.64 28.09
CA ASN A 302 -2.23 -3.09 29.27
C ASN A 302 -0.74 -2.79 29.11
N THR A 303 -0.18 -3.02 27.91
CA THR A 303 1.24 -2.76 27.63
C THR A 303 1.43 -2.00 26.33
N PRO A 304 2.33 -1.00 26.28
CA PRO A 304 2.65 -0.34 25.02
C PRO A 304 3.41 -1.28 24.08
N ALA A 305 3.39 -0.99 22.78
CA ALA A 305 4.26 -1.63 21.81
C ALA A 305 5.65 -0.98 21.89
N PRO A 306 6.73 -1.73 22.22
CA PRO A 306 8.05 -1.12 22.39
C PRO A 306 8.56 -0.49 21.09
N PHE A 307 9.05 0.74 21.16
CA PHE A 307 9.76 1.39 20.06
C PHE A 307 11.27 1.17 20.20
N ASP A 308 11.88 0.62 19.15
CA ASP A 308 13.33 0.46 19.07
C ASP A 308 13.81 1.03 17.72
N PRO A 309 14.52 2.17 17.72
CA PRO A 309 15.01 2.79 16.51
C PRO A 309 16.26 2.07 15.93
N GLU A 310 16.83 1.11 16.62
CA GLU A 310 18.05 0.44 16.17
C GLU A 310 17.75 -0.70 15.18
N LEU A 311 18.53 -0.74 14.10
CA LEU A 311 18.48 -1.83 13.14
C LEU A 311 19.09 -3.09 13.74
N LYS A 312 18.24 -4.08 14.03
CA LYS A 312 18.72 -5.36 14.58
C LYS A 312 19.32 -6.24 13.50
N PRO A 313 20.39 -6.99 13.82
CA PRO A 313 20.96 -7.97 12.88
C PRO A 313 19.92 -9.02 12.45
N GLY A 314 20.03 -9.45 11.20
CA GLY A 314 19.24 -10.56 10.66
C GLY A 314 17.81 -10.22 10.26
N ASN A 315 17.41 -8.96 10.18
CA ASN A 315 16.16 -8.56 9.53
C ASN A 315 16.36 -8.32 8.03
N GLY A 316 15.29 -8.01 7.29
CA GLY A 316 15.35 -7.78 5.84
C GLY A 316 16.26 -6.62 5.43
N TRP A 317 16.38 -5.57 6.26
CA TRP A 317 17.30 -4.45 6.03
C TRP A 317 18.75 -4.87 6.15
N ASP A 318 19.08 -5.69 7.15
CA ASP A 318 20.43 -6.23 7.33
C ASP A 318 20.84 -7.13 6.15
N LEU A 319 19.94 -7.99 5.70
CA LEU A 319 20.16 -8.81 4.51
C LEU A 319 20.42 -7.95 3.27
N TRP A 320 19.57 -6.94 3.02
CA TRP A 320 19.74 -6.07 1.86
C TRP A 320 21.04 -5.25 1.94
N LYS A 321 21.46 -4.77 3.12
CA LYS A 321 22.77 -4.12 3.29
C LYS A 321 23.95 -5.02 2.88
N LYS A 322 23.91 -6.31 3.27
CA LYS A 322 24.94 -7.28 2.86
C LYS A 322 24.94 -7.54 1.35
N ILE A 323 23.77 -7.59 0.75
CA ILE A 323 23.60 -7.74 -0.71
C ILE A 323 24.13 -6.51 -1.42
N ALA A 324 23.69 -5.31 -1.03
CA ALA A 324 24.07 -4.05 -1.65
C ALA A 324 25.57 -3.72 -1.55
N ALA A 325 26.24 -4.26 -0.53
CA ALA A 325 27.70 -4.12 -0.40
C ALA A 325 28.49 -4.87 -1.49
N GLN A 326 27.87 -5.77 -2.26
CA GLN A 326 28.56 -6.57 -3.28
C GLN A 326 28.53 -5.95 -4.66
N ASP A 327 27.53 -5.12 -5.00
CA ASP A 327 27.43 -4.39 -6.27
C ASP A 327 26.54 -3.14 -6.14
N ALA A 328 26.94 -2.05 -6.75
CA ALA A 328 26.22 -0.77 -6.71
C ALA A 328 24.82 -0.82 -7.34
N SER A 329 24.57 -1.76 -8.26
CA SER A 329 23.24 -1.96 -8.88
C SER A 329 22.24 -2.67 -7.98
N PHE A 330 22.67 -3.14 -6.82
CA PHE A 330 21.78 -3.81 -5.84
C PHE A 330 21.11 -2.82 -4.88
N GLY A 331 21.19 -1.53 -5.18
CA GLY A 331 20.50 -0.46 -4.46
C GLY A 331 21.26 0.09 -3.25
N ARG A 332 20.59 0.98 -2.53
CA ARG A 332 21.14 1.69 -1.37
C ARG A 332 20.15 1.65 -0.18
N PRO A 333 20.08 0.53 0.56
CA PRO A 333 19.12 0.35 1.65
C PRO A 333 19.21 1.39 2.76
N GLU A 334 20.41 1.97 2.97
CA GLU A 334 20.63 3.05 3.94
C GLU A 334 19.82 4.32 3.64
N LYS A 335 19.39 4.53 2.40
CA LYS A 335 18.49 5.63 2.03
C LYS A 335 17.08 5.48 2.60
N PHE A 336 16.68 4.27 2.97
CA PHE A 336 15.33 3.95 3.41
C PHE A 336 15.24 3.63 4.90
N CYS A 337 16.26 3.00 5.48
CA CYS A 337 16.24 2.52 6.86
C CYS A 337 17.07 3.37 7.83
N TYR A 338 17.43 4.61 7.47
CA TYR A 338 18.34 5.44 8.26
C TYR A 338 17.69 6.19 9.42
N ASP A 339 16.38 6.42 9.39
CA ASP A 339 15.69 7.28 10.36
C ASP A 339 14.32 6.72 10.78
N PRO A 340 14.29 5.70 11.66
CA PRO A 340 13.05 5.17 12.18
C PRO A 340 12.29 6.15 13.08
N GLU A 341 12.94 7.17 13.65
CA GLU A 341 12.24 8.24 14.37
C GLU A 341 11.27 9.01 13.46
N GLN A 342 11.60 9.19 12.18
CA GLN A 342 10.73 9.84 11.19
C GLN A 342 9.84 8.83 10.45
N SER A 343 10.36 7.66 10.09
CA SER A 343 9.64 6.71 9.25
C SER A 343 8.60 5.87 9.98
N ASN A 344 8.51 5.98 11.30
CA ASN A 344 7.54 5.22 12.08
C ASN A 344 6.15 5.85 12.07
N TRP A 345 5.18 5.02 12.30
CA TRP A 345 3.88 5.38 12.84
C TRP A 345 3.38 4.27 13.76
N MET A 346 2.28 4.57 14.46
CA MET A 346 1.56 3.55 15.22
C MET A 346 0.18 3.28 14.68
N SER A 347 -0.24 2.05 14.83
CA SER A 347 -1.64 1.68 14.69
C SER A 347 -2.11 0.84 15.88
N ALA A 348 -3.42 0.71 16.01
CA ALA A 348 -4.03 -0.20 16.96
C ALA A 348 -5.29 -0.81 16.35
N THR A 349 -5.59 -2.05 16.69
CA THR A 349 -6.89 -2.66 16.39
C THR A 349 -7.72 -2.66 17.66
N VAL A 350 -8.84 -1.97 17.62
CA VAL A 350 -9.84 -1.95 18.69
C VAL A 350 -10.90 -3.00 18.37
N THR A 351 -10.95 -4.06 19.15
CA THR A 351 -12.03 -5.07 19.07
C THR A 351 -13.09 -4.71 20.11
N THR A 352 -14.32 -4.42 19.67
CA THR A 352 -15.42 -4.17 20.62
C THR A 352 -15.90 -5.47 21.24
N LEU A 353 -16.26 -5.43 22.53
CA LEU A 353 -16.69 -6.60 23.29
C LEU A 353 -18.19 -6.59 23.62
N ASP A 354 -18.85 -5.44 23.40
CA ASP A 354 -20.28 -5.23 23.60
C ASP A 354 -20.83 -4.14 22.65
N ASP A 355 -22.07 -3.72 22.82
CA ASP A 355 -22.79 -2.77 21.96
C ASP A 355 -22.65 -1.28 22.38
N LYS A 356 -21.89 -0.99 23.43
CA LYS A 356 -21.79 0.38 23.97
C LYS A 356 -20.96 1.31 23.08
N ILE A 357 -19.85 0.82 22.52
CA ILE A 357 -18.99 1.60 21.59
C ILE A 357 -19.62 1.71 20.19
N PRO A 358 -20.20 0.66 19.59
CA PRO A 358 -20.77 0.70 18.25
C PRO A 358 -21.76 1.84 17.97
N GLN A 359 -22.52 2.29 18.96
CA GLN A 359 -23.46 3.42 18.82
C GLN A 359 -22.78 4.74 18.44
N TYR A 360 -21.55 4.98 18.92
CA TYR A 360 -20.77 6.18 18.57
C TYR A 360 -20.25 6.10 17.14
N ILE A 361 -19.85 4.91 16.69
CA ILE A 361 -19.47 4.65 15.30
C ILE A 361 -20.67 4.94 14.37
N GLN A 362 -21.85 4.39 14.70
CA GLN A 362 -23.07 4.60 13.93
C GLN A 362 -23.48 6.08 13.86
N LYS A 363 -23.32 6.82 14.94
CA LYS A 363 -23.61 8.26 14.99
C LYS A 363 -22.76 9.04 13.99
N ILE A 364 -21.47 8.71 13.86
CA ILE A 364 -20.54 9.39 12.94
C ILE A 364 -20.77 8.90 11.50
N CYS A 365 -20.78 7.59 11.28
CA CYS A 365 -20.86 6.99 9.95
C CYS A 365 -22.26 6.99 9.36
N LYS A 366 -23.31 7.20 10.19
CA LYS A 366 -24.73 7.18 9.79
C LYS A 366 -25.15 5.84 9.17
N ARG A 367 -24.49 4.76 9.52
CA ARG A 367 -24.70 3.40 9.06
C ARG A 367 -24.61 2.42 10.22
N ASP A 368 -25.37 1.34 10.15
CA ASP A 368 -25.27 0.23 11.10
C ASP A 368 -23.95 -0.51 10.92
N PRO A 369 -23.04 -0.50 11.91
CA PRO A 369 -21.74 -1.15 11.81
C PRO A 369 -21.83 -2.69 11.76
N PHE A 370 -22.96 -3.28 12.13
CA PHE A 370 -23.20 -4.73 12.08
C PHE A 370 -23.94 -5.20 10.81
N SER A 371 -24.21 -4.30 9.88
CA SER A 371 -25.00 -4.61 8.67
C SER A 371 -24.32 -5.59 7.70
N GLY A 372 -23.01 -5.83 7.83
CA GLY A 372 -22.23 -6.58 6.85
C GLY A 372 -21.87 -5.79 5.57
N HIS A 373 -22.34 -4.55 5.47
CA HIS A 373 -22.09 -3.63 4.37
C HIS A 373 -21.01 -2.59 4.72
N THR A 374 -20.68 -1.74 3.74
CA THR A 374 -19.77 -0.60 3.90
C THR A 374 -20.18 0.26 5.11
N VAL A 375 -19.25 0.55 6.01
CA VAL A 375 -19.47 1.39 7.19
C VAL A 375 -18.81 2.76 7.04
N THR A 376 -17.49 2.88 7.23
CA THR A 376 -16.77 4.15 7.02
C THR A 376 -16.55 4.45 5.55
N GLY A 377 -16.44 3.42 4.73
CA GLY A 377 -16.11 3.54 3.30
C GLY A 377 -14.66 3.94 3.03
N GLY A 378 -13.82 3.89 4.03
CA GLY A 378 -12.43 4.31 4.05
C GLY A 378 -12.11 4.99 5.37
N ILE A 379 -11.17 5.90 5.37
CA ILE A 379 -10.62 6.54 6.57
C ILE A 379 -11.49 7.72 7.01
N VAL A 380 -11.81 7.77 8.30
CA VAL A 380 -12.33 8.95 9.00
C VAL A 380 -11.15 9.63 9.69
N THR A 381 -10.79 10.83 9.25
CA THR A 381 -9.69 11.62 9.82
C THR A 381 -10.20 12.50 10.96
N VAL A 382 -9.53 12.46 12.09
CA VAL A 382 -9.77 13.39 13.21
C VAL A 382 -8.90 14.63 13.00
N LYS A 383 -9.49 15.69 12.46
CA LYS A 383 -8.79 16.88 11.98
C LYS A 383 -8.01 17.63 13.04
N ASP A 384 -8.52 17.65 14.26
CA ASP A 384 -7.95 18.35 15.42
C ASP A 384 -7.18 17.44 16.37
N SER A 385 -6.89 16.19 15.98
CA SER A 385 -6.07 15.27 16.79
C SER A 385 -4.59 15.63 16.72
N SER A 386 -3.95 15.77 17.89
CA SER A 386 -2.50 15.98 18.02
C SER A 386 -1.69 14.81 17.45
N TRP A 387 -2.25 13.59 17.42
CA TRP A 387 -1.63 12.42 16.81
C TRP A 387 -1.83 12.35 15.29
N LEU A 388 -2.58 13.28 14.70
CA LEU A 388 -3.14 13.15 13.34
C LEU A 388 -3.82 11.79 13.20
N MET A 389 -4.71 11.51 14.14
CA MET A 389 -5.41 10.23 14.22
C MET A 389 -6.38 10.06 13.06
N SER A 390 -6.43 8.87 12.53
CA SER A 390 -7.49 8.42 11.63
C SER A 390 -7.92 7.01 12.03
N TRP A 391 -9.14 6.65 11.65
CA TRP A 391 -9.68 5.33 11.92
C TRP A 391 -10.57 4.84 10.80
N THR A 392 -10.74 3.53 10.69
CA THR A 392 -11.61 2.91 9.69
C THR A 392 -12.30 1.67 10.25
N LEU A 393 -13.52 1.48 9.83
CA LEU A 393 -14.27 0.24 10.03
C LEU A 393 -14.77 -0.22 8.67
N ASN A 394 -14.15 -1.25 8.15
CA ASN A 394 -14.58 -1.91 6.92
C ASN A 394 -15.82 -2.78 7.18
N ARG A 395 -16.29 -3.51 6.15
CA ARG A 395 -17.35 -4.49 6.30
C ARG A 395 -17.02 -5.49 7.40
N GLN A 396 -17.95 -5.76 8.28
CA GLN A 396 -17.79 -6.76 9.34
C GLN A 396 -18.46 -8.08 8.93
N GLN A 397 -17.97 -9.21 9.36
CA GLN A 397 -16.76 -9.43 10.17
C GLN A 397 -15.51 -9.24 9.31
N GLN A 398 -14.44 -8.74 9.92
CA GLN A 398 -13.14 -8.56 9.27
C GLN A 398 -12.29 -9.84 9.34
N PHE A 399 -12.61 -10.75 10.24
CA PHE A 399 -12.02 -12.08 10.38
C PHE A 399 -13.13 -13.13 10.35
N ARG A 400 -12.85 -14.31 9.81
CA ARG A 400 -13.83 -15.40 9.68
C ARG A 400 -14.30 -15.94 11.02
N ASP A 401 -13.40 -16.00 11.99
CA ASP A 401 -13.70 -16.47 13.34
C ASP A 401 -14.17 -15.36 14.29
N GLN A 402 -14.33 -14.13 13.80
CA GLN A 402 -14.81 -13.00 14.59
C GLN A 402 -16.27 -13.17 14.94
N PRO A 403 -16.63 -13.09 16.25
CA PRO A 403 -18.03 -13.09 16.69
C PRO A 403 -18.85 -11.98 15.99
N LYS A 404 -20.12 -12.28 15.70
CA LYS A 404 -21.00 -11.36 14.97
C LYS A 404 -21.36 -10.09 15.74
N ASP A 405 -21.23 -10.11 17.04
CA ASP A 405 -21.47 -9.01 17.98
C ASP A 405 -20.21 -8.20 18.29
N GLN A 406 -19.08 -8.51 17.63
CA GLN A 406 -17.83 -7.77 17.74
C GLN A 406 -17.50 -6.99 16.46
N LEU A 407 -16.87 -5.84 16.64
CA LEU A 407 -16.32 -5.02 15.54
C LEU A 407 -14.81 -4.92 15.69
N CYS A 408 -14.07 -4.92 14.58
CA CYS A 408 -12.64 -4.67 14.52
C CYS A 408 -12.39 -3.32 13.85
N VAL A 409 -12.10 -2.30 14.65
CA VAL A 409 -11.77 -0.94 14.18
C VAL A 409 -10.26 -0.82 14.10
N TRP A 410 -9.75 -0.35 12.95
CA TRP A 410 -8.34 0.00 12.82
C TRP A 410 -8.16 1.49 13.04
N VAL A 411 -7.29 1.85 13.99
CA VAL A 411 -6.93 3.22 14.37
C VAL A 411 -5.45 3.42 14.10
N TYR A 412 -5.05 4.57 13.56
CA TYR A 412 -3.63 4.90 13.42
C TYR A 412 -3.36 6.38 13.66
N GLY A 413 -2.13 6.69 14.10
CA GLY A 413 -1.63 8.04 14.28
C GLY A 413 -0.30 8.21 13.53
N LEU A 414 -0.19 9.26 12.73
CA LEU A 414 1.04 9.57 11.99
C LEU A 414 2.07 10.29 12.90
N PHE A 415 1.62 11.02 13.91
CA PHE A 415 2.49 11.72 14.86
C PHE A 415 2.59 10.95 16.17
N SER A 416 3.32 9.84 16.14
CA SER A 416 3.44 8.92 17.27
C SER A 416 4.19 9.50 18.48
N ASP A 417 4.98 10.56 18.26
CA ASP A 417 5.82 11.27 19.24
C ASP A 417 5.09 12.42 19.96
N LYS A 418 3.90 12.83 19.51
CA LYS A 418 3.16 13.94 20.09
C LYS A 418 2.28 13.49 21.25
N PRO A 419 2.15 14.32 22.30
CA PRO A 419 1.17 14.07 23.36
C PRO A 419 -0.27 14.08 22.81
N GLY A 420 -1.09 13.14 23.25
CA GLY A 420 -2.52 13.09 22.91
C GLY A 420 -3.32 14.24 23.50
N ASP A 421 -4.53 14.44 22.98
CA ASP A 421 -5.42 15.52 23.42
C ASP A 421 -6.14 15.18 24.73
N TYR A 422 -6.41 13.92 24.98
CA TYR A 422 -7.02 13.40 26.20
C TYR A 422 -6.00 12.74 27.12
N VAL A 423 -5.26 11.75 26.63
CA VAL A 423 -4.30 10.95 27.42
C VAL A 423 -3.06 11.73 27.80
N LYS A 424 -2.72 12.82 27.09
CA LYS A 424 -1.55 13.68 27.34
C LYS A 424 -0.19 12.97 27.29
N LYS A 425 -0.10 11.89 26.54
CA LYS A 425 1.05 11.01 26.40
C LYS A 425 1.30 10.72 24.92
N PRO A 426 2.56 10.60 24.46
CA PRO A 426 2.85 10.20 23.08
C PRO A 426 2.19 8.84 22.75
N MET A 427 1.64 8.72 21.54
CA MET A 427 0.96 7.49 21.14
C MET A 427 1.86 6.25 21.27
N ARG A 428 3.15 6.41 20.93
CA ARG A 428 4.15 5.32 21.02
C ARG A 428 4.43 4.81 22.44
N ASP A 429 4.06 5.59 23.46
CA ASP A 429 4.24 5.23 24.86
C ASP A 429 2.92 4.73 25.49
N CYS A 430 1.82 4.73 24.73
CA CYS A 430 0.50 4.36 25.21
C CYS A 430 0.27 2.85 25.18
N THR A 431 -0.43 2.35 26.20
CA THR A 431 -1.04 1.01 26.20
C THR A 431 -2.21 0.96 25.20
N GLY A 432 -2.69 -0.23 24.87
CA GLY A 432 -3.90 -0.37 24.06
C GLY A 432 -5.11 0.35 24.66
N LYS A 433 -5.32 0.21 25.99
CA LYS A 433 -6.37 0.94 26.72
C LYS A 433 -6.26 2.45 26.52
N GLU A 434 -5.06 3.02 26.67
CA GLU A 434 -4.84 4.48 26.53
C GLU A 434 -5.11 4.95 25.09
N ILE A 435 -4.72 4.18 24.06
CA ILE A 435 -5.05 4.50 22.66
C ILE A 435 -6.57 4.45 22.44
N CYS A 436 -7.25 3.46 23.02
CA CYS A 436 -8.71 3.39 22.98
C CYS A 436 -9.36 4.59 23.65
N MET A 437 -8.87 5.03 24.80
CA MET A 437 -9.35 6.21 25.52
C MET A 437 -9.25 7.48 24.66
N GLU A 438 -8.11 7.71 24.02
CA GLU A 438 -7.90 8.84 23.10
C GLU A 438 -8.86 8.79 21.91
N TRP A 439 -9.03 7.60 21.30
CA TRP A 439 -9.98 7.42 20.21
C TRP A 439 -11.43 7.66 20.64
N LEU A 440 -11.87 7.14 21.80
CA LEU A 440 -13.21 7.36 22.35
C LEU A 440 -13.49 8.84 22.66
N TYR A 441 -12.49 9.58 23.15
CA TYR A 441 -12.58 11.03 23.33
C TYR A 441 -12.91 11.71 22.01
N HIS A 442 -12.18 11.38 20.94
CA HIS A 442 -12.42 11.92 19.62
C HIS A 442 -13.71 11.40 18.93
N MET A 443 -14.30 10.32 19.43
CA MET A 443 -15.61 9.83 19.02
C MET A 443 -16.78 10.56 19.69
N GLY A 444 -16.49 11.45 20.66
CA GLY A 444 -17.50 12.19 21.42
C GLY A 444 -18.16 11.40 22.55
N VAL A 445 -17.45 10.43 23.08
CA VAL A 445 -17.85 9.74 24.30
C VAL A 445 -17.70 10.71 25.49
N PRO A 446 -18.67 10.77 26.42
CA PRO A 446 -18.52 11.58 27.63
C PRO A 446 -17.27 11.19 28.43
N GLU A 447 -16.48 12.14 28.88
CA GLU A 447 -15.21 11.88 29.58
C GLU A 447 -15.37 10.97 30.80
N SER A 448 -16.52 11.03 31.48
CA SER A 448 -16.82 10.16 32.61
C SER A 448 -17.03 8.68 32.27
N GLU A 449 -17.20 8.35 30.99
CA GLU A 449 -17.45 6.99 30.51
C GLU A 449 -16.25 6.39 29.78
N ILE A 450 -15.29 7.22 29.35
CA ILE A 450 -14.17 6.83 28.47
C ILE A 450 -13.35 5.69 29.09
N GLU A 451 -12.94 5.84 30.35
CA GLU A 451 -12.08 4.86 31.02
C GLU A 451 -12.79 3.51 31.18
N GLU A 452 -14.06 3.52 31.60
CA GLU A 452 -14.86 2.31 31.78
C GLU A 452 -15.07 1.58 30.45
N LEU A 453 -15.41 2.31 29.37
CA LEU A 453 -15.59 1.72 28.05
C LEU A 453 -14.29 1.15 27.49
N ALA A 454 -13.19 1.85 27.63
CA ALA A 454 -11.88 1.37 27.18
C ALA A 454 -11.41 0.11 27.93
N GLU A 455 -11.76 0.00 29.24
CA GLU A 455 -11.38 -1.13 30.08
C GLU A 455 -12.26 -2.37 29.84
N HIS A 456 -13.57 -2.20 29.70
CA HIS A 456 -14.53 -3.30 29.76
C HIS A 456 -15.26 -3.60 28.44
N SER A 457 -15.35 -2.62 27.53
CA SER A 457 -16.11 -2.75 26.27
C SER A 457 -15.22 -2.88 25.04
N ALA A 458 -13.90 -2.87 25.22
CA ALA A 458 -12.93 -3.02 24.12
C ALA A 458 -11.69 -3.80 24.56
N ASN A 459 -11.07 -4.47 23.61
CA ASN A 459 -9.69 -4.95 23.69
C ASN A 459 -8.90 -4.31 22.56
N THR A 460 -7.80 -3.63 22.90
CA THR A 460 -7.02 -2.87 21.93
C THR A 460 -5.59 -3.35 21.87
N VAL A 461 -5.13 -3.69 20.68
CA VAL A 461 -3.77 -4.19 20.42
C VAL A 461 -2.98 -3.14 19.64
N PRO A 462 -2.06 -2.42 20.27
CA PRO A 462 -1.18 -1.47 19.59
C PRO A 462 -0.07 -2.17 18.83
N VAL A 463 0.32 -1.59 17.69
CA VAL A 463 1.43 -2.04 16.87
C VAL A 463 2.31 -0.84 16.53
N MET A 464 3.59 -0.90 16.90
CA MET A 464 4.61 0.04 16.47
C MET A 464 5.32 -0.49 15.23
N MET A 465 5.41 0.34 14.20
CA MET A 465 6.02 0.00 12.92
C MET A 465 7.13 1.02 12.58
N PRO A 466 8.40 0.74 12.93
CA PRO A 466 9.50 1.70 12.81
C PRO A 466 9.80 2.14 11.37
N TYR A 467 9.52 1.29 10.39
CA TYR A 467 9.87 1.52 9.00
C TYR A 467 8.66 1.62 8.06
N ILE A 468 7.47 1.92 8.61
CA ILE A 468 6.23 1.83 7.83
C ILE A 468 6.18 2.80 6.63
N THR A 469 6.82 3.95 6.72
CA THR A 469 6.92 4.92 5.62
C THR A 469 8.31 4.99 4.98
N ALA A 470 9.19 4.01 5.27
CA ALA A 470 10.56 3.98 4.74
C ALA A 470 10.62 4.12 3.20
N PHE A 471 9.65 3.58 2.48
CA PHE A 471 9.57 3.68 1.02
C PHE A 471 9.26 5.11 0.51
N PHE A 472 8.83 6.04 1.38
CA PHE A 472 8.63 7.45 1.06
C PHE A 472 9.84 8.34 1.38
N MET A 473 10.95 7.78 1.85
CA MET A 473 12.17 8.54 2.07
C MET A 473 12.66 9.22 0.78
N PRO A 474 13.20 10.45 0.85
CA PRO A 474 13.83 11.10 -0.30
C PRO A 474 14.89 10.22 -0.94
N ARG A 475 14.82 10.06 -2.25
CA ARG A 475 15.66 9.14 -3.01
C ARG A 475 15.95 9.64 -4.43
N ALA A 476 16.90 8.99 -5.08
CA ALA A 476 17.22 9.14 -6.49
C ALA A 476 17.06 7.81 -7.26
N ALA A 477 17.22 7.84 -8.57
CA ALA A 477 17.30 6.64 -9.39
C ALA A 477 18.46 5.73 -8.94
N GLY A 478 18.22 4.42 -8.93
CA GLY A 478 19.20 3.41 -8.51
C GLY A 478 19.29 3.21 -6.99
N ASP A 479 18.59 4.00 -6.17
CA ASP A 479 18.49 3.72 -4.73
C ASP A 479 17.69 2.45 -4.46
N ARG A 480 16.64 2.19 -5.26
CA ARG A 480 16.05 0.86 -5.39
C ARG A 480 16.70 0.14 -6.57
N PRO A 481 17.06 -1.14 -6.45
CA PRO A 481 17.54 -1.91 -7.59
C PRO A 481 16.41 -2.17 -8.58
N ASP A 482 16.75 -2.32 -9.85
CA ASP A 482 15.81 -2.87 -10.83
C ASP A 482 15.34 -4.25 -10.40
N VAL A 483 14.12 -4.64 -10.78
CA VAL A 483 13.59 -5.98 -10.50
C VAL A 483 14.55 -7.06 -11.00
N VAL A 484 15.05 -6.93 -12.21
CA VAL A 484 16.11 -7.76 -12.77
C VAL A 484 17.26 -6.84 -13.19
N PRO A 485 18.31 -6.68 -12.35
CA PRO A 485 19.43 -5.81 -12.67
C PRO A 485 20.13 -6.23 -13.97
N GLU A 486 20.70 -5.25 -14.67
CA GLU A 486 21.48 -5.53 -15.89
C GLU A 486 22.59 -6.54 -15.62
N GLY A 487 22.66 -7.57 -16.46
CA GLY A 487 23.60 -8.69 -16.32
C GLY A 487 23.17 -9.79 -15.33
N ALA A 488 22.05 -9.65 -14.65
CA ALA A 488 21.52 -10.71 -13.79
C ALA A 488 21.09 -11.93 -14.62
N VAL A 489 21.55 -13.12 -14.24
CA VAL A 489 21.26 -14.36 -14.97
C VAL A 489 20.27 -15.27 -14.26
N ASN A 490 20.23 -15.26 -12.92
CA ASN A 490 19.43 -16.22 -12.15
C ASN A 490 18.78 -15.60 -10.91
N PHE A 491 18.70 -14.27 -10.78
CA PHE A 491 18.06 -13.66 -9.62
C PHE A 491 17.27 -12.40 -9.98
N ALA A 492 16.34 -12.05 -9.10
CA ALA A 492 15.53 -10.84 -9.16
C ALA A 492 15.23 -10.30 -7.76
N PHE A 493 15.01 -8.98 -7.68
CA PHE A 493 14.52 -8.31 -6.48
C PHE A 493 13.00 -8.11 -6.57
N LEU A 494 12.32 -8.33 -5.43
CA LEU A 494 10.86 -8.26 -5.34
C LEU A 494 10.41 -7.22 -4.30
N GLY A 495 9.15 -6.83 -4.41
CA GLY A 495 8.43 -6.05 -3.40
C GLY A 495 8.65 -4.55 -3.50
N GLN A 496 8.38 -3.84 -2.41
CA GLN A 496 8.30 -2.36 -2.37
C GLN A 496 9.67 -1.67 -2.58
N PHE A 497 10.78 -2.39 -2.44
CA PHE A 497 12.13 -1.85 -2.57
C PHE A 497 12.86 -2.35 -3.83
N ALA A 498 12.13 -2.81 -4.84
CA ALA A 498 12.60 -2.98 -6.21
C ALA A 498 11.94 -1.92 -7.10
N GLU A 499 12.64 -1.44 -8.15
CA GLU A 499 12.14 -0.36 -9.00
C GLU A 499 11.20 -0.88 -10.09
N VAL A 500 10.01 -0.30 -10.19
CA VAL A 500 9.08 -0.49 -11.29
C VAL A 500 8.80 0.88 -11.91
N PRO A 501 9.26 1.14 -13.14
CA PRO A 501 9.02 2.42 -13.80
C PRO A 501 7.52 2.73 -13.93
N ARG A 502 7.14 3.98 -13.65
CA ARG A 502 5.78 4.53 -13.77
C ARG A 502 4.74 3.99 -12.80
N ASP A 503 5.04 2.98 -11.98
CA ASP A 503 4.14 2.55 -10.91
C ASP A 503 4.51 3.21 -9.59
N THR A 504 3.65 3.08 -8.59
CA THR A 504 3.90 3.66 -7.27
C THR A 504 3.88 2.58 -6.19
N ILE A 505 4.82 2.71 -5.28
CA ILE A 505 5.02 1.83 -4.12
C ILE A 505 3.81 1.84 -3.18
N PHE A 506 3.81 0.97 -2.19
CA PHE A 506 2.78 0.84 -1.13
C PHE A 506 1.43 0.30 -1.63
N THR A 507 1.36 -0.22 -2.83
CA THR A 507 0.18 -0.90 -3.34
C THR A 507 0.41 -2.42 -3.41
N THR A 508 -0.66 -3.19 -3.30
CA THR A 508 -0.61 -4.64 -3.55
C THR A 508 -0.20 -4.93 -4.99
N GLU A 509 -0.70 -4.13 -5.93
CA GLU A 509 -0.35 -4.19 -7.35
C GLU A 509 1.16 -4.10 -7.58
N TYR A 510 1.83 -3.12 -6.94
CA TYR A 510 3.28 -2.94 -7.09
C TYR A 510 4.05 -4.20 -6.70
N SER A 511 3.75 -4.76 -5.54
CA SER A 511 4.38 -6.01 -5.06
C SER A 511 4.16 -7.17 -6.04
N MET A 512 2.94 -7.32 -6.54
CA MET A 512 2.59 -8.39 -7.48
C MET A 512 3.23 -8.16 -8.86
N ARG A 513 3.34 -6.91 -9.31
CA ARG A 513 3.98 -6.54 -10.56
C ARG A 513 5.47 -6.85 -10.55
N THR A 514 6.20 -6.56 -9.46
CA THR A 514 7.61 -6.95 -9.36
C THR A 514 7.81 -8.45 -9.56
N ALA A 515 6.92 -9.26 -9.01
CA ALA A 515 6.96 -10.71 -9.14
C ALA A 515 6.70 -11.18 -10.58
N MET A 516 5.69 -10.61 -11.25
CA MET A 516 5.40 -10.93 -12.65
C MET A 516 6.56 -10.56 -13.58
N VAL A 517 7.12 -9.34 -13.40
CA VAL A 517 8.30 -8.89 -14.16
C VAL A 517 9.47 -9.84 -13.94
N ALA A 518 9.76 -10.20 -12.68
CA ALA A 518 10.86 -11.09 -12.33
C ALA A 518 10.75 -12.47 -12.99
N VAL A 519 9.60 -13.13 -12.82
CA VAL A 519 9.37 -14.47 -13.36
C VAL A 519 9.39 -14.47 -14.90
N TYR A 520 8.72 -13.50 -15.51
CA TYR A 520 8.63 -13.42 -16.98
C TYR A 520 9.98 -13.12 -17.62
N THR A 521 10.80 -12.29 -16.97
CA THR A 521 12.14 -11.96 -17.46
C THR A 521 13.09 -13.15 -17.32
N LEU A 522 13.18 -13.75 -16.11
CA LEU A 522 14.15 -14.82 -15.85
C LEU A 522 13.83 -16.12 -16.57
N LEU A 523 12.56 -16.41 -16.85
CA LEU A 523 12.13 -17.59 -17.59
C LEU A 523 11.87 -17.33 -19.08
N ASN A 524 11.95 -16.06 -19.52
CA ASN A 524 11.54 -15.66 -20.87
C ASN A 524 10.14 -16.17 -21.23
N VAL A 525 9.16 -15.91 -20.36
CA VAL A 525 7.78 -16.32 -20.58
C VAL A 525 7.22 -15.61 -21.80
N ASP A 526 6.66 -16.36 -22.75
CA ASP A 526 6.09 -15.85 -24.00
C ASP A 526 4.74 -15.14 -23.77
N ARG A 527 4.73 -14.20 -22.82
CA ARG A 527 3.57 -13.38 -22.47
C ARG A 527 4.03 -12.05 -21.90
N GLY A 528 3.47 -10.93 -22.38
CA GLY A 528 3.86 -9.61 -21.90
C GLY A 528 3.33 -9.30 -20.49
N VAL A 529 4.09 -8.53 -19.74
CA VAL A 529 3.59 -7.90 -18.52
C VAL A 529 2.69 -6.73 -18.90
N PRO A 530 1.46 -6.61 -18.33
CA PRO A 530 0.60 -5.47 -18.60
C PRO A 530 1.29 -4.15 -18.25
N GLU A 531 1.13 -3.14 -19.09
CA GLU A 531 1.60 -1.80 -18.75
C GLU A 531 0.87 -1.28 -17.50
N VAL A 532 1.56 -0.39 -16.77
CA VAL A 532 0.92 0.38 -15.69
C VAL A 532 -0.17 1.25 -16.30
N TRP A 533 -1.37 1.25 -15.72
CA TRP A 533 -2.47 2.09 -16.19
C TRP A 533 -2.05 3.55 -16.34
N GLY A 534 -2.13 4.04 -17.55
CA GLY A 534 -1.58 5.32 -17.94
C GLY A 534 -2.62 6.44 -18.01
N SER A 535 -3.39 6.69 -16.94
CA SER A 535 -4.38 7.78 -16.89
C SER A 535 -3.78 9.17 -17.18
N THR A 536 -2.48 9.34 -16.94
CA THR A 536 -1.74 10.57 -17.28
C THR A 536 -1.64 10.83 -18.79
N TYR A 537 -1.91 9.84 -19.62
CA TYR A 537 -1.95 9.98 -21.08
C TYR A 537 -3.36 10.18 -21.62
N ASP A 538 -4.38 10.11 -20.75
CA ASP A 538 -5.76 10.43 -21.12
C ASP A 538 -6.06 11.89 -20.79
N ILE A 539 -6.20 12.72 -21.83
CA ILE A 539 -6.50 14.14 -21.66
C ILE A 539 -7.81 14.38 -20.90
N ARG A 540 -8.77 13.46 -20.98
CA ARG A 540 -10.05 13.54 -20.27
C ARG A 540 -9.85 13.44 -18.76
N ASP A 541 -9.01 12.52 -18.31
CA ASP A 541 -8.64 12.37 -16.89
C ASP A 541 -7.92 13.61 -16.38
N LEU A 542 -7.00 14.16 -17.16
CA LEU A 542 -6.27 15.38 -16.80
C LEU A 542 -7.20 16.60 -16.68
N LEU A 543 -8.12 16.78 -17.64
CA LEU A 543 -9.10 17.87 -17.61
C LEU A 543 -10.04 17.74 -16.40
N ASN A 544 -10.57 16.53 -16.18
CA ASN A 544 -11.43 16.25 -15.04
C ASN A 544 -10.70 16.51 -13.71
N ALA A 545 -9.49 15.99 -13.55
CA ALA A 545 -8.67 16.22 -12.35
C ALA A 545 -8.41 17.72 -12.11
N THR A 546 -8.16 18.50 -13.16
CA THR A 546 -7.93 19.94 -13.07
C THR A 546 -9.14 20.68 -12.55
N VAL A 547 -10.35 20.30 -12.97
CA VAL A 547 -11.61 20.90 -12.49
C VAL A 547 -11.91 20.46 -11.06
N GLN A 548 -11.77 19.16 -10.76
CA GLN A 548 -12.01 18.60 -9.43
C GLN A 548 -11.09 19.22 -8.37
N LEU A 549 -9.79 19.32 -8.66
CA LEU A 549 -8.82 19.91 -7.76
C LEU A 549 -9.15 21.36 -7.38
N ARG A 550 -9.86 22.08 -8.23
CA ARG A 550 -10.31 23.46 -8.01
C ARG A 550 -11.78 23.58 -7.59
N ASP A 551 -12.35 22.53 -7.03
CA ASP A 551 -13.74 22.51 -6.54
C ASP A 551 -14.78 22.91 -7.61
N GLY A 552 -14.53 22.54 -8.86
CA GLY A 552 -15.42 22.82 -10.00
C GLY A 552 -15.23 24.19 -10.65
N LYS A 553 -14.24 24.99 -10.24
CA LYS A 553 -13.96 26.29 -10.90
C LYS A 553 -13.45 26.08 -12.32
N LYS A 554 -14.01 26.85 -13.24
CA LYS A 554 -13.58 26.91 -14.63
C LYS A 554 -12.24 27.66 -14.77
N ILE A 555 -11.50 27.38 -15.84
CA ILE A 555 -10.28 28.14 -16.18
C ILE A 555 -10.59 29.64 -16.36
N THR A 556 -11.78 29.98 -16.86
CA THR A 556 -12.25 31.35 -17.04
C THR A 556 -12.49 32.10 -15.73
N ASP A 557 -12.70 31.38 -14.64
CA ASP A 557 -13.03 31.94 -13.32
C ASP A 557 -11.80 32.13 -12.43
N LEU A 558 -10.58 31.78 -12.94
CA LEU A 558 -9.34 31.96 -12.23
C LEU A 558 -8.97 33.44 -12.09
N ASP A 559 -8.44 33.80 -10.94
CA ASP A 559 -7.86 35.12 -10.69
C ASP A 559 -6.44 35.20 -11.29
N LEU A 560 -6.38 35.30 -12.61
CA LEU A 560 -5.16 35.39 -13.37
C LEU A 560 -4.68 36.84 -13.51
N PRO A 561 -3.35 37.06 -13.54
CA PRO A 561 -2.77 38.35 -13.94
C PRO A 561 -3.33 38.81 -15.29
N LEU A 562 -3.42 40.13 -15.48
CA LEU A 562 -4.05 40.74 -16.68
C LEU A 562 -3.50 40.17 -17.99
N MET A 563 -2.20 39.97 -18.10
CA MET A 563 -1.56 39.45 -19.31
C MET A 563 -1.94 37.98 -19.59
N GLU A 564 -2.01 37.15 -18.56
CA GLU A 564 -2.43 35.76 -18.67
C GLU A 564 -3.91 35.63 -19.03
N ARG A 565 -4.75 36.48 -18.46
CA ARG A 565 -6.20 36.56 -18.79
C ARG A 565 -6.42 36.97 -20.25
N LEU A 566 -5.62 37.91 -20.77
CA LEU A 566 -5.66 38.28 -22.20
C LEU A 566 -5.18 37.14 -23.10
N ALA A 567 -4.09 36.47 -22.72
CA ALA A 567 -3.58 35.30 -23.44
C ALA A 567 -4.61 34.16 -23.47
N LEU A 568 -5.25 33.87 -22.34
CA LEU A 568 -6.31 32.86 -22.25
C LEU A 568 -7.49 33.21 -23.20
N LYS A 569 -7.93 34.45 -23.22
CA LYS A 569 -9.02 34.91 -24.15
C LYS A 569 -8.65 34.69 -25.61
N GLU A 570 -7.42 34.97 -26.00
CA GLU A 570 -6.95 34.76 -27.37
C GLU A 570 -6.86 33.24 -27.72
N VAL A 571 -6.41 32.39 -26.77
CA VAL A 571 -6.42 30.95 -26.97
C VAL A 571 -7.84 30.42 -27.13
N LEU A 572 -8.76 30.79 -26.24
CA LEU A 572 -10.19 30.40 -26.32
C LEU A 572 -10.84 30.84 -27.64
N LYS A 573 -10.51 32.03 -28.14
CA LYS A 573 -10.96 32.49 -29.43
C LYS A 573 -10.45 31.65 -30.60
N LYS A 574 -9.14 31.22 -30.52
CA LYS A 574 -8.55 30.38 -31.57
C LYS A 574 -9.11 28.98 -31.64
N ILE A 575 -9.52 28.41 -30.51
CA ILE A 575 -10.13 27.07 -30.46
C ILE A 575 -11.64 27.07 -30.66
N SER A 576 -12.28 28.25 -30.80
CA SER A 576 -13.71 28.34 -30.96
C SER A 576 -14.22 27.58 -32.18
N GLY A 577 -15.26 26.76 -32.00
CA GLY A 577 -15.84 25.89 -33.02
C GLY A 577 -15.06 24.59 -33.27
N THR A 578 -13.93 24.37 -32.61
CA THR A 578 -13.13 23.15 -32.76
C THR A 578 -13.57 22.04 -31.79
N ASP A 579 -13.09 20.79 -32.03
CA ASP A 579 -13.32 19.66 -31.10
C ASP A 579 -12.62 19.87 -29.74
N ILE A 580 -11.57 20.68 -29.69
CA ILE A 580 -10.93 21.08 -28.42
C ILE A 580 -11.91 21.90 -27.57
N GLU A 581 -12.60 22.89 -28.15
CA GLU A 581 -13.59 23.66 -27.42
C GLU A 581 -14.73 22.77 -26.90
N LYS A 582 -15.21 21.82 -27.73
CA LYS A 582 -16.25 20.87 -27.32
C LYS A 582 -15.80 20.04 -26.13
N LEU A 583 -14.58 19.50 -26.18
CA LEU A 583 -13.99 18.71 -25.11
C LEU A 583 -13.89 19.53 -23.80
N LEU A 584 -13.37 20.77 -23.87
CA LEU A 584 -13.24 21.64 -22.68
C LEU A 584 -14.61 21.97 -22.06
N LYS A 585 -15.67 22.15 -22.87
CA LYS A 585 -17.03 22.34 -22.39
C LYS A 585 -17.63 21.08 -21.79
N GLU A 586 -17.41 19.92 -22.40
CA GLU A 586 -17.86 18.62 -21.89
C GLU A 586 -17.32 18.34 -20.50
N TYR A 587 -16.05 18.67 -20.25
CA TYR A 587 -15.40 18.50 -18.95
C TYR A 587 -15.50 19.73 -18.03
N HIS A 588 -16.37 20.69 -18.36
CA HIS A 588 -16.62 21.89 -17.54
C HIS A 588 -15.38 22.75 -17.28
N CYS A 589 -14.36 22.68 -18.14
CA CYS A 589 -13.15 23.49 -18.00
C CYS A 589 -13.38 24.97 -18.37
N ILE A 590 -14.33 25.21 -19.26
CA ILE A 590 -14.71 26.55 -19.75
C ILE A 590 -16.21 26.73 -19.80
#